data_c745546e8f0dd743be20d683d677c309
#
_entry.id   c745546e8f0dd743be20d683d677c309
#
_cell.length_a   1.000
_cell.length_b   1.000
_cell.length_c   1.000
_cell.angle_alpha   90.00
_cell.angle_beta   90.00
_cell.angle_gamma   90.00
#
_symmetry.space_group_name_H-M   'P 1'
#
loop_
_entity.id
_entity.type
_entity.pdbx_description
1 polymer ?
#
loop_
_entity_poly.entity_id
_entity_poly.type
_entity_poly.pdbx_seq_one_letter_code
_entity_poly.pdbx_strand_id
1 'polypeptide(L)'
;MQEQYKVEILPTAWEDLKSIEDYYLLQFGVESAMKVTDQILNSIERLELYPNFGSLTPDKWLNRKGYHMIISERYVSIYRQRGNTVYVYHIAD
;
A
#
# COMPACT_ATOMS: atom_id res chain seq x y z
N MET A 1 -6.69 -20.56 -15.21
CA MET A 1 -7.21 -19.19 -15.05
C MET A 1 -6.78 -18.67 -13.70
N GLN A 2 -6.14 -17.52 -13.69
CA GLN A 2 -5.61 -16.95 -12.46
C GLN A 2 -6.72 -16.23 -11.69
N GLU A 3 -6.83 -16.54 -10.40
CA GLU A 3 -7.81 -15.90 -9.54
C GLU A 3 -7.39 -14.46 -9.23
N GLN A 4 -8.33 -13.55 -9.30
CA GLN A 4 -8.10 -12.16 -9.00
C GLN A 4 -8.68 -11.81 -7.64
N TYR A 5 -7.86 -11.21 -6.79
CA TYR A 5 -8.25 -10.79 -5.45
C TYR A 5 -8.81 -9.37 -5.48
N LYS A 6 -9.73 -9.09 -4.59
CA LYS A 6 -10.21 -7.74 -4.38
C LYS A 6 -9.22 -6.99 -3.50
N VAL A 7 -8.88 -5.77 -3.87
CA VAL A 7 -8.02 -4.92 -3.04
C VAL A 7 -8.86 -3.77 -2.50
N GLU A 8 -8.84 -3.61 -1.20
CA GLU A 8 -9.56 -2.54 -0.53
C GLU A 8 -8.58 -1.69 0.27
N ILE A 9 -8.51 -0.42 -0.07
CA ILE A 9 -7.68 0.56 0.64
C ILE A 9 -8.57 1.19 1.72
N LEU A 10 -8.23 0.94 2.98
CA LEU A 10 -9.04 1.43 4.08
C LEU A 10 -8.89 2.95 4.26
N PRO A 11 -9.87 3.60 4.91
CA PRO A 11 -9.82 5.06 5.10
C PRO A 11 -8.52 5.56 5.71
N THR A 12 -7.94 4.82 6.65
CA THR A 12 -6.67 5.19 7.28
C THR A 12 -5.53 5.25 6.26
N ALA A 13 -5.50 4.30 5.33
CA ALA A 13 -4.49 4.29 4.26
C ALA A 13 -4.74 5.42 3.26
N TRP A 14 -6.00 5.70 2.95
CA TRP A 14 -6.33 6.83 2.08
C TRP A 14 -5.90 8.16 2.69
N GLU A 15 -6.08 8.33 3.99
CA GLU A 15 -5.62 9.52 4.70
C GLU A 15 -4.10 9.64 4.64
N ASP A 16 -3.40 8.52 4.83
CA ASP A 16 -1.95 8.48 4.71
C ASP A 16 -1.50 8.91 3.33
N LEU A 17 -2.14 8.36 2.30
CA LEU A 17 -1.81 8.68 0.90
C LEU A 17 -2.07 10.15 0.60
N LYS A 18 -3.16 10.70 1.10
CA LYS A 18 -3.47 12.11 0.92
C LYS A 18 -2.41 12.99 1.55
N SER A 19 -1.95 12.65 2.75
CA SER A 19 -0.89 13.41 3.42
C SER A 19 0.41 13.39 2.62
N ILE A 20 0.76 12.25 2.05
CA ILE A 20 1.94 12.11 1.18
C ILE A 20 1.78 12.99 -0.06
N GLU A 21 0.61 12.92 -0.70
CA GLU A 21 0.32 13.71 -1.89
C GLU A 21 0.41 15.21 -1.60
N ASP A 22 -0.20 15.65 -0.50
CA ASP A 22 -0.17 17.05 -0.09
C ASP A 22 1.26 17.54 0.16
N TYR A 23 2.07 16.72 0.82
CA TYR A 23 3.48 17.06 1.06
C TYR A 23 4.23 17.28 -0.26
N TYR A 24 4.07 16.35 -1.20
CA TYR A 24 4.75 16.47 -2.51
C TYR A 24 4.22 17.62 -3.31
N LEU A 25 2.92 17.87 -3.25
CA LEU A 25 2.30 19.00 -3.95
C LEU A 25 2.90 20.33 -3.49
N LEU A 26 3.03 20.49 -2.18
CA LEU A 26 3.53 21.73 -1.59
C LEU A 26 5.04 21.92 -1.78
N GLN A 27 5.80 20.82 -1.74
CA GLN A 27 7.25 20.88 -1.82
C GLN A 27 7.79 20.82 -3.24
N PHE A 28 7.15 20.06 -4.12
CA PHE A 28 7.73 19.72 -5.43
C PHE A 28 6.78 19.96 -6.60
N GLY A 29 5.51 20.25 -6.35
CA GLY A 29 4.53 20.57 -7.39
C GLY A 29 3.66 19.41 -7.83
N VAL A 30 2.75 19.69 -8.75
CA VAL A 30 1.69 18.77 -9.18
C VAL A 30 2.23 17.50 -9.80
N GLU A 31 3.22 17.60 -10.69
CA GLU A 31 3.75 16.41 -11.38
C GLU A 31 4.37 15.43 -10.39
N SER A 32 5.13 15.94 -9.42
CA SER A 32 5.75 15.10 -8.41
C SER A 32 4.70 14.43 -7.51
N ALA A 33 3.66 15.17 -7.16
CA ALA A 33 2.57 14.63 -6.36
C ALA A 33 1.85 13.50 -7.10
N MET A 34 1.52 13.70 -8.37
CA MET A 34 0.89 12.69 -9.20
C MET A 34 1.77 11.44 -9.35
N LYS A 35 3.06 11.65 -9.58
CA LYS A 35 4.00 10.55 -9.77
C LYS A 35 4.10 9.66 -8.53
N VAL A 36 4.27 10.25 -7.35
CA VAL A 36 4.39 9.46 -6.12
C VAL A 36 3.10 8.72 -5.81
N THR A 37 1.96 9.38 -6.01
CA THR A 37 0.65 8.74 -5.80
C THR A 37 0.47 7.56 -6.73
N ASP A 38 0.76 7.72 -8.01
CA ASP A 38 0.64 6.66 -9.00
C ASP A 38 1.57 5.48 -8.68
N GLN A 39 2.79 5.74 -8.26
CA GLN A 39 3.73 4.69 -7.90
C GLN A 39 3.22 3.85 -6.72
N ILE A 40 2.69 4.51 -5.70
CA ILE A 40 2.15 3.81 -4.54
C ILE A 40 0.92 3.00 -4.93
N LEU A 41 -0.03 3.60 -5.66
CA LEU A 41 -1.24 2.91 -6.08
C LEU A 41 -0.94 1.74 -7.02
N ASN A 42 0.02 1.89 -7.92
CA ASN A 42 0.41 0.80 -8.82
C ASN A 42 1.00 -0.38 -8.05
N SER A 43 1.78 -0.12 -7.00
CA SER A 43 2.34 -1.19 -6.18
C SER A 43 1.24 -1.94 -5.43
N ILE A 44 0.23 -1.23 -4.95
CA ILE A 44 -0.92 -1.82 -4.26
C ILE A 44 -1.77 -2.63 -5.23
N GLU A 45 -1.97 -2.12 -6.45
CA GLU A 45 -2.78 -2.79 -7.47
C GLU A 45 -2.25 -4.17 -7.83
N ARG A 46 -0.95 -4.38 -7.76
CA ARG A 46 -0.35 -5.70 -8.02
C ARG A 46 -0.85 -6.77 -7.07
N LEU A 47 -1.33 -6.39 -5.90
CA LEU A 47 -1.88 -7.33 -4.92
C LEU A 47 -3.15 -8.01 -5.39
N GLU A 48 -3.82 -7.48 -6.43
CA GLU A 48 -4.97 -8.15 -7.04
C GLU A 48 -4.61 -9.52 -7.60
N LEU A 49 -3.39 -9.66 -8.12
CA LEU A 49 -2.91 -10.91 -8.71
C LEU A 49 -1.96 -11.65 -7.79
N TYR A 50 -1.19 -10.92 -7.00
CA TYR A 50 -0.11 -11.47 -6.18
C TYR A 50 -0.19 -10.99 -4.73
N PRO A 51 -1.20 -11.47 -3.97
CA PRO A 51 -1.36 -10.98 -2.59
C PRO A 51 -0.19 -11.33 -1.67
N ASN A 52 0.64 -12.30 -2.06
CA ASN A 52 1.84 -12.68 -1.31
C ASN A 52 3.10 -12.03 -1.85
N PHE A 53 2.96 -11.04 -2.73
CA PHE A 53 4.10 -10.35 -3.35
C PHE A 53 4.94 -9.61 -2.32
N GLY A 54 4.31 -9.04 -1.29
CA GLY A 54 5.02 -8.29 -0.27
C GLY A 54 5.74 -9.18 0.72
N SER A 55 6.68 -8.58 1.44
CA SER A 55 7.46 -9.25 2.46
C SER A 55 6.70 -9.30 3.78
N LEU A 56 7.07 -10.23 4.65
CA LEU A 56 6.62 -10.22 6.03
C LEU A 56 7.20 -8.98 6.72
N THR A 57 6.43 -8.41 7.66
CA THR A 57 6.92 -7.25 8.39
C THR A 57 8.02 -7.67 9.36
N PRO A 58 9.02 -6.80 9.63
CA PRO A 58 10.04 -7.09 10.63
C PRO A 58 9.51 -7.05 12.06
N ASP A 59 8.36 -6.40 12.27
CA ASP A 59 7.71 -6.36 13.58
C ASP A 59 7.09 -7.71 13.89
N LYS A 60 7.51 -8.33 14.98
CA LYS A 60 7.06 -9.67 15.35
C LYS A 60 5.56 -9.74 15.62
N TRP A 61 5.01 -8.69 16.21
CA TRP A 61 3.58 -8.66 16.53
C TRP A 61 2.74 -8.58 15.25
N LEU A 62 3.10 -7.68 14.33
CA LEU A 62 2.41 -7.55 13.05
C LEU A 62 2.54 -8.84 12.24
N ASN A 63 3.72 -9.43 12.23
CA ASN A 63 4.00 -10.67 11.51
C ASN A 63 3.09 -11.79 11.99
N ARG A 64 2.94 -11.95 13.31
CA ARG A 64 2.05 -12.98 13.89
C ARG A 64 0.59 -12.74 13.55
N LYS A 65 0.19 -11.50 13.31
CA LYS A 65 -1.18 -11.15 12.91
C LYS A 65 -1.40 -11.31 11.40
N GLY A 66 -0.39 -11.73 10.66
CA GLY A 66 -0.52 -11.97 9.22
C GLY A 66 -0.35 -10.73 8.36
N TYR A 67 0.20 -9.65 8.91
CA TYR A 67 0.45 -8.45 8.12
C TYR A 67 1.69 -8.60 7.26
N HIS A 68 1.59 -8.07 6.06
CA HIS A 68 2.68 -8.01 5.08
C HIS A 68 2.92 -6.55 4.72
N MET A 69 4.06 -6.29 4.09
CA MET A 69 4.35 -4.95 3.60
C MET A 69 4.83 -5.02 2.16
N ILE A 70 4.48 -3.99 1.39
CA ILE A 70 5.00 -3.80 0.05
C ILE A 70 5.64 -2.42 -0.03
N ILE A 71 6.82 -2.36 -0.64
CA ILE A 71 7.61 -1.15 -0.70
C ILE A 71 7.49 -0.53 -2.08
N SER A 72 7.20 0.77 -2.12
CA SER A 72 7.20 1.56 -3.34
C SER A 72 8.04 2.81 -3.08
N GLU A 73 9.22 2.87 -3.68
CA GLU A 73 10.20 3.92 -3.42
C GLU A 73 10.54 3.95 -1.94
N ARG A 74 10.25 5.05 -1.26
CA ARG A 74 10.51 5.20 0.17
C ARG A 74 9.32 4.88 1.06
N TYR A 75 8.17 4.51 0.45
CA TYR A 75 6.94 4.29 1.20
C TYR A 75 6.63 2.81 1.33
N VAL A 76 6.04 2.46 2.46
CA VAL A 76 5.68 1.09 2.80
C VAL A 76 4.18 1.02 2.99
N SER A 77 3.52 0.13 2.26
CA SER A 77 2.09 -0.13 2.43
C SER A 77 1.94 -1.41 3.24
N ILE A 78 1.20 -1.33 4.34
CA ILE A 78 0.97 -2.46 5.24
C ILE A 78 -0.40 -3.03 4.93
N TYR A 79 -0.45 -4.32 4.62
CA TYR A 79 -1.69 -4.98 4.20
C TYR A 79 -1.83 -6.36 4.81
N ARG A 80 -3.03 -6.89 4.73
CA ARG A 80 -3.34 -8.25 5.15
C ARG A 80 -4.42 -8.83 4.25
N GLN A 81 -4.26 -10.10 3.89
CA GLN A 81 -5.27 -10.83 3.12
C GLN A 81 -6.24 -11.53 4.06
N ARG A 82 -7.52 -11.40 3.76
CA ARG A 82 -8.57 -12.18 4.41
C ARG A 82 -9.51 -12.72 3.33
N GLY A 83 -9.52 -14.05 3.17
CA GLY A 83 -10.28 -14.68 2.10
C GLY A 83 -9.78 -14.18 0.75
N ASN A 84 -10.68 -13.68 -0.07
CA ASN A 84 -10.34 -13.15 -1.40
C ASN A 84 -10.10 -11.66 -1.42
N THR A 85 -9.98 -11.02 -0.25
CA THR A 85 -9.81 -9.58 -0.16
C THR A 85 -8.49 -9.25 0.52
N VAL A 86 -7.78 -8.30 -0.07
CA VAL A 86 -6.56 -7.73 0.50
C VAL A 86 -6.92 -6.34 1.04
N TYR A 87 -6.66 -6.14 2.32
CA TYR A 87 -6.94 -4.85 2.98
C TYR A 87 -5.64 -4.11 3.21
N VAL A 88 -5.57 -2.89 2.72
CA VAL A 88 -4.42 -2.00 2.95
C VAL A 88 -4.77 -1.09 4.12
N TYR A 89 -4.01 -1.19 5.20
CA TYR A 89 -4.29 -0.51 6.46
C TYR A 89 -3.59 0.84 6.57
N HIS A 90 -2.32 0.89 6.23
CA HIS A 90 -1.51 2.09 6.38
C HIS A 90 -0.46 2.19 5.28
N ILE A 91 -0.09 3.43 4.97
CA ILE A 91 1.02 3.75 4.07
C ILE A 91 1.95 4.67 4.87
N ALA A 92 3.19 4.23 5.07
CA ALA A 92 4.15 4.94 5.91
C ALA A 92 5.47 5.17 5.20
N ASP A 93 6.20 6.15 5.69
CA ASP A 93 7.54 6.45 5.21
C ASP A 93 8.55 5.48 5.84
#